data_72cd3239acbc85046299d2f0005b40d5
#
_entry.id   72cd3239acbc85046299d2f0005b40d5
#
_cell.length_a   1.000
_cell.length_b   1.000
_cell.length_c   1.000
_cell.angle_alpha   90.00
_cell.angle_beta   90.00
_cell.angle_gamma   90.00
#
_symmetry.space_group_name_H-M   'P 1'
#
loop_
_entity.id
_entity.type
_entity.pdbx_description
1 polymer ?
#
loop_
_entity_poly.entity_id
_entity_poly.type
_entity_poly.pdbx_seq_one_letter_code
_entity_poly.pdbx_strand_id
1 'polypeptide(L)'
;PKDDTIFTFEIELFPEIKLIDFEKENVDSYKVKLEKKEVDQRVELIAKNQKTYKDEAASYKAKKEDSVRLNYEGTIDGKNFDGGKAEEQSIVIGSGQYLKDLEDGLIGTKSGDIKKIDVKFPDNYQAEDLKGANAVFDCEIINVSSPQDSKVDDAFAKTVGAEGLKDLKKKVEDQMQKEYDDLTKNLAKKNLFEILEAKHTFEMPEGLIETEFNSLKEGHLHSKNPVSDDHKKEIKDHKVSAATEKKFKQDAIKRIQLGLVLQEVGRLNNIQVSPDELNKALYEYAMNFRGQEQKVIEYYKNNPDALTQLQAPLYENKILDFILSKVKLKTKDIDVDSFIKIYNNVDSTNVEKKPKKKEVKKKTVAKKKSIKK
;
A
#
# COMPACT_ATOMS: atom_id res chain seq x y z
N PRO A 1 -41.02 51.78 -18.54
CA PRO A 1 -39.61 51.86 -18.76
C PRO A 1 -39.13 50.53 -19.30
N LYS A 2 -38.62 50.52 -20.50
CA LYS A 2 -37.90 49.35 -21.02
C LYS A 2 -36.48 49.51 -20.53
N ASP A 3 -36.17 48.95 -19.40
CA ASP A 3 -34.79 48.86 -18.93
C ASP A 3 -34.14 47.67 -19.68
N ASP A 4 -33.16 47.97 -20.52
CA ASP A 4 -32.35 46.96 -21.18
C ASP A 4 -31.54 46.24 -20.08
N THR A 5 -31.69 44.94 -19.99
CA THR A 5 -30.90 44.13 -19.07
C THR A 5 -29.55 43.81 -19.71
N ILE A 6 -28.48 44.35 -19.15
CA ILE A 6 -27.10 44.08 -19.60
C ILE A 6 -26.57 42.89 -18.85
N PHE A 7 -26.13 41.86 -19.56
CA PHE A 7 -25.41 40.72 -19.02
C PHE A 7 -23.94 40.83 -19.39
N THR A 8 -23.07 40.72 -18.40
CA THR A 8 -21.63 40.63 -18.62
C THR A 8 -21.20 39.20 -18.34
N PHE A 9 -20.52 38.57 -19.29
CA PHE A 9 -19.97 37.24 -19.15
C PHE A 9 -18.44 37.34 -19.14
N GLU A 10 -17.79 36.71 -18.18
CA GLU A 10 -16.36 36.53 -18.15
C GLU A 10 -16.07 35.08 -18.58
N ILE A 11 -15.21 34.91 -19.58
CA ILE A 11 -14.86 33.59 -20.11
C ILE A 11 -13.37 33.45 -20.04
N GLU A 12 -12.91 32.42 -19.32
CA GLU A 12 -11.51 32.01 -19.30
C GLU A 12 -11.26 31.05 -20.48
N LEU A 13 -10.24 31.33 -21.27
CA LEU A 13 -9.85 30.50 -22.40
C LEU A 13 -8.70 29.58 -21.98
N PHE A 14 -8.70 28.35 -22.48
CA PHE A 14 -7.56 27.47 -22.33
C PHE A 14 -6.35 28.04 -23.10
N PRO A 15 -5.14 28.00 -22.48
CA PRO A 15 -3.94 28.50 -23.13
C PRO A 15 -3.54 27.63 -24.32
N GLU A 16 -2.94 28.24 -25.33
CA GLU A 16 -2.27 27.49 -26.40
C GLU A 16 -0.96 26.91 -25.88
N ILE A 17 -0.86 25.58 -25.88
CA ILE A 17 0.29 24.87 -25.34
C ILE A 17 1.24 24.50 -26.47
N LYS A 18 2.43 25.11 -26.47
CA LYS A 18 3.50 24.76 -27.42
C LYS A 18 4.38 23.70 -26.79
N LEU A 19 4.26 22.47 -27.31
CA LEU A 19 5.09 21.37 -26.84
C LEU A 19 6.54 21.53 -27.25
N ILE A 20 7.45 21.13 -26.36
CA ILE A 20 8.89 21.02 -26.68
C ILE A 20 9.14 19.82 -27.58
N ASP A 21 10.30 19.84 -28.24
CA ASP A 21 10.79 18.69 -29.01
C ASP A 21 11.39 17.65 -28.06
N PHE A 22 10.60 16.62 -27.75
CA PHE A 22 10.98 15.57 -26.80
C PHE A 22 12.26 14.82 -27.24
N GLU A 23 12.55 14.69 -28.52
CA GLU A 23 13.74 13.98 -29.01
C GLU A 23 15.05 14.69 -28.66
N LYS A 24 14.98 15.98 -28.30
CA LYS A 24 16.12 16.76 -27.84
C LYS A 24 16.34 16.68 -26.33
N GLU A 25 15.37 16.16 -25.60
CA GLU A 25 15.45 16.12 -24.15
C GLU A 25 16.19 14.89 -23.65
N ASN A 26 16.88 15.07 -22.51
CA ASN A 26 17.58 14.00 -21.83
C ASN A 26 16.93 13.76 -20.48
N VAL A 27 16.57 12.53 -20.20
CA VAL A 27 16.02 12.11 -18.90
C VAL A 27 16.98 11.13 -18.24
N ASP A 28 17.40 11.44 -17.02
CA ASP A 28 18.20 10.50 -16.24
C ASP A 28 17.37 9.28 -15.87
N SER A 29 17.90 8.12 -16.15
CA SER A 29 17.30 6.82 -15.85
C SER A 29 18.36 5.92 -15.22
N TYR A 30 17.91 4.85 -14.56
CA TYR A 30 18.80 3.91 -13.88
C TYR A 30 18.45 2.49 -14.27
N LYS A 31 19.45 1.63 -14.30
CA LYS A 31 19.30 0.18 -14.40
C LYS A 31 19.94 -0.45 -13.18
N VAL A 32 19.11 -1.01 -12.31
CA VAL A 32 19.59 -1.66 -11.09
C VAL A 32 20.15 -3.03 -11.46
N LYS A 33 21.39 -3.30 -11.06
CA LYS A 33 22.04 -4.60 -11.18
C LYS A 33 21.88 -5.34 -9.86
N LEU A 34 21.21 -6.48 -9.90
CA LEU A 34 21.10 -7.38 -8.78
C LEU A 34 22.34 -8.26 -8.67
N GLU A 35 22.91 -8.37 -7.49
CA GLU A 35 23.95 -9.34 -7.16
C GLU A 35 23.31 -10.59 -6.55
N LYS A 36 24.01 -11.70 -6.59
CA LYS A 36 23.56 -12.96 -5.98
C LYS A 36 23.20 -12.81 -4.50
N LYS A 37 23.92 -11.93 -3.81
CA LYS A 37 23.73 -11.67 -2.39
C LYS A 37 22.32 -11.14 -2.06
N GLU A 38 21.80 -10.20 -2.84
CA GLU A 38 20.46 -9.65 -2.64
C GLU A 38 19.37 -10.70 -2.88
N VAL A 39 19.58 -11.53 -3.92
CA VAL A 39 18.68 -12.66 -4.21
C VAL A 39 18.69 -13.69 -3.09
N ASP A 40 19.88 -14.06 -2.61
CA ASP A 40 20.05 -15.01 -1.50
C ASP A 40 19.39 -14.48 -0.22
N GLN A 41 19.59 -13.20 0.11
CA GLN A 41 18.95 -12.56 1.26
C GLN A 41 17.42 -12.53 1.15
N ARG A 42 16.88 -12.29 -0.04
CA ARG A 42 15.42 -12.32 -0.27
C ARG A 42 14.88 -13.73 -0.09
N VAL A 43 15.57 -14.75 -0.60
CA VAL A 43 15.19 -16.16 -0.43
C VAL A 43 15.25 -16.57 1.06
N GLU A 44 16.28 -16.16 1.80
CA GLU A 44 16.38 -16.38 3.25
C GLU A 44 15.23 -15.68 4.00
N LEU A 45 14.86 -14.48 3.62
CA LEU A 45 13.72 -13.77 4.20
C LEU A 45 12.39 -14.50 3.95
N ILE A 46 12.20 -15.01 2.73
CA ILE A 46 11.02 -15.83 2.39
C ILE A 46 10.99 -17.07 3.27
N ALA A 47 12.13 -17.77 3.40
CA ALA A 47 12.23 -18.97 4.24
C ALA A 47 11.97 -18.68 5.72
N LYS A 48 12.47 -17.57 6.24
CA LYS A 48 12.26 -17.13 7.62
C LYS A 48 10.80 -16.77 7.92
N ASN A 49 10.10 -16.21 6.93
CA ASN A 49 8.68 -15.87 7.09
C ASN A 49 7.75 -17.08 6.88
N GLN A 50 8.24 -18.11 6.23
CA GLN A 50 7.49 -19.34 5.97
C GLN A 50 7.97 -20.43 6.91
N LYS A 51 7.41 -20.44 8.14
CA LYS A 51 7.71 -21.45 9.14
C LYS A 51 7.26 -22.82 8.64
N THR A 52 8.14 -23.82 8.71
CA THR A 52 7.76 -25.21 8.60
C THR A 52 7.47 -25.75 10.02
N TYR A 53 6.57 -26.71 10.12
CA TYR A 53 6.18 -27.30 11.40
C TYR A 53 6.61 -28.76 11.42
N LYS A 54 7.25 -29.15 12.49
CA LYS A 54 7.64 -30.54 12.73
C LYS A 54 6.80 -31.11 13.85
N ASP A 55 6.26 -32.30 13.58
CA ASP A 55 5.48 -33.05 14.57
C ASP A 55 6.33 -33.39 15.78
N GLU A 56 5.82 -33.08 16.95
CA GLU A 56 6.45 -33.34 18.24
C GLU A 56 5.94 -34.64 18.89
N ALA A 57 6.68 -35.13 19.88
CA ALA A 57 6.25 -36.29 20.61
C ALA A 57 4.91 -36.07 21.33
N ALA A 58 4.11 -37.11 21.52
CA ALA A 58 2.78 -37.02 22.15
C ALA A 58 2.77 -36.38 23.54
N SER A 59 3.91 -36.39 24.27
CA SER A 59 4.07 -35.76 25.58
C SER A 59 4.41 -34.27 25.52
N TYR A 60 4.69 -33.74 24.33
CA TYR A 60 5.03 -32.31 24.14
C TYR A 60 3.82 -31.43 24.39
N LYS A 61 4.01 -30.36 25.15
CA LYS A 61 2.97 -29.39 25.48
C LYS A 61 3.07 -28.19 24.54
N ALA A 62 1.98 -27.87 23.90
CA ALA A 62 1.87 -26.75 22.96
C ALA A 62 2.26 -25.41 23.59
N LYS A 63 3.04 -24.62 22.86
CA LYS A 63 3.51 -23.29 23.24
C LYS A 63 3.04 -22.26 22.20
N LYS A 64 3.25 -21.00 22.49
CA LYS A 64 3.04 -19.93 21.51
C LYS A 64 3.90 -20.20 20.27
N GLU A 65 3.30 -19.96 19.10
CA GLU A 65 3.85 -20.19 17.75
C GLU A 65 3.83 -21.65 17.28
N ASP A 66 3.48 -22.62 18.14
CA ASP A 66 3.24 -24.00 17.71
C ASP A 66 1.97 -24.12 16.89
N SER A 67 1.93 -25.10 15.99
CA SER A 67 0.74 -25.48 15.23
C SER A 67 0.07 -26.67 15.94
N VAL A 68 -1.20 -26.52 16.28
CA VAL A 68 -2.02 -27.57 16.88
C VAL A 68 -3.04 -28.04 15.85
N ARG A 69 -2.99 -29.31 15.47
CA ARG A 69 -4.01 -29.96 14.63
C ARG A 69 -5.06 -30.58 15.55
N LEU A 70 -6.32 -30.20 15.33
CA LEU A 70 -7.41 -30.57 16.23
C LEU A 70 -8.73 -30.71 15.48
N ASN A 71 -9.65 -31.45 16.10
CA ASN A 71 -11.07 -31.39 15.82
C ASN A 71 -11.70 -30.45 16.84
N TYR A 72 -12.64 -29.62 16.45
CA TYR A 72 -13.38 -28.83 17.41
C TYR A 72 -14.88 -28.75 17.06
N GLU A 73 -15.70 -28.64 18.11
CA GLU A 73 -17.13 -28.38 18.02
C GLU A 73 -17.52 -27.29 19.03
N GLY A 74 -17.98 -26.13 18.53
CA GLY A 74 -18.39 -24.99 19.31
C GLY A 74 -19.89 -24.95 19.53
N THR A 75 -20.32 -24.61 20.73
CA THR A 75 -21.71 -24.43 21.12
C THR A 75 -21.90 -23.09 21.81
N ILE A 76 -23.08 -22.45 21.58
CA ILE A 76 -23.58 -21.29 22.32
C ILE A 76 -24.87 -21.71 23.01
N ASP A 77 -24.91 -21.59 24.33
CA ASP A 77 -26.02 -22.07 25.15
C ASP A 77 -26.42 -23.53 24.87
N GLY A 78 -25.42 -24.37 24.58
CA GLY A 78 -25.59 -25.79 24.26
C GLY A 78 -26.14 -26.10 22.86
N LYS A 79 -26.21 -25.10 21.97
CA LYS A 79 -26.66 -25.26 20.58
C LYS A 79 -25.48 -25.03 19.62
N ASN A 80 -25.38 -25.85 18.59
CA ASN A 80 -24.40 -25.68 17.53
C ASN A 80 -24.76 -24.47 16.67
N PHE A 81 -23.73 -23.83 16.09
CA PHE A 81 -23.88 -22.69 15.18
C PHE A 81 -23.06 -22.90 13.91
N ASP A 82 -23.38 -22.19 12.84
CA ASP A 82 -22.68 -22.30 11.55
C ASP A 82 -21.23 -21.85 11.67
N GLY A 83 -20.30 -22.70 11.20
CA GLY A 83 -18.86 -22.47 11.34
C GLY A 83 -18.28 -22.86 12.70
N GLY A 84 -19.11 -23.37 13.63
CA GLY A 84 -18.65 -23.84 14.96
C GLY A 84 -17.95 -25.18 14.95
N LYS A 85 -17.99 -25.96 13.84
CA LYS A 85 -17.37 -27.30 13.77
C LYS A 85 -16.33 -27.38 12.66
N ALA A 86 -15.18 -27.98 12.96
CA ALA A 86 -14.18 -28.37 11.96
C ALA A 86 -13.42 -29.61 12.42
N GLU A 87 -12.96 -30.36 11.45
CA GLU A 87 -12.15 -31.57 11.63
C GLU A 87 -10.76 -31.37 11.01
N GLU A 88 -9.74 -31.94 11.64
CA GLU A 88 -8.32 -31.88 11.23
C GLU A 88 -7.81 -30.43 10.96
N GLN A 89 -8.35 -29.48 11.66
CA GLN A 89 -7.97 -28.09 11.49
C GLN A 89 -6.64 -27.81 12.18
N SER A 90 -5.74 -27.10 11.47
CA SER A 90 -4.46 -26.66 12.04
C SER A 90 -4.56 -25.20 12.49
N ILE A 91 -4.32 -24.96 13.77
CA ILE A 91 -4.32 -23.63 14.39
C ILE A 91 -2.92 -23.30 14.89
N VAL A 92 -2.36 -22.18 14.41
CA VAL A 92 -1.08 -21.66 14.92
C VAL A 92 -1.36 -20.72 16.09
N ILE A 93 -0.86 -21.08 17.26
CA ILE A 93 -1.09 -20.33 18.51
C ILE A 93 -0.42 -18.96 18.44
N GLY A 94 -1.21 -17.88 18.56
CA GLY A 94 -0.73 -16.51 18.51
C GLY A 94 -0.65 -15.93 17.10
N SER A 95 -1.21 -16.60 16.09
CA SER A 95 -1.29 -16.11 14.71
C SER A 95 -2.31 -14.99 14.52
N GLY A 96 -3.35 -14.95 15.36
CA GLY A 96 -4.48 -14.04 15.22
C GLY A 96 -5.44 -14.40 14.07
N GLN A 97 -5.31 -15.60 13.50
CA GLN A 97 -6.24 -16.11 12.48
C GLN A 97 -7.54 -16.63 13.09
N TYR A 98 -7.47 -17.06 14.35
CA TYR A 98 -8.59 -17.52 15.14
C TYR A 98 -8.85 -16.58 16.32
N LEU A 99 -9.98 -16.79 17.00
CA LEU A 99 -10.32 -16.03 18.20
C LEU A 99 -9.21 -16.22 19.24
N LYS A 100 -8.78 -15.11 19.84
CA LYS A 100 -7.65 -15.11 20.77
C LYS A 100 -7.84 -16.10 21.92
N ASP A 101 -9.04 -16.15 22.47
CA ASP A 101 -9.36 -17.06 23.60
C ASP A 101 -9.21 -18.53 23.18
N LEU A 102 -9.53 -18.89 21.93
CA LEU A 102 -9.31 -20.22 21.40
C LEU A 102 -7.82 -20.53 21.28
N GLU A 103 -7.04 -19.64 20.64
CA GLU A 103 -5.59 -19.80 20.48
C GLU A 103 -4.89 -19.90 21.84
N ASP A 104 -5.21 -18.98 22.76
CA ASP A 104 -4.63 -18.99 24.12
C ASP A 104 -5.04 -20.24 24.91
N GLY A 105 -6.27 -20.73 24.71
CA GLY A 105 -6.79 -21.93 25.32
C GLY A 105 -6.05 -23.20 24.89
N LEU A 106 -5.45 -23.23 23.72
CA LEU A 106 -4.66 -24.37 23.23
C LEU A 106 -3.26 -24.45 23.86
N ILE A 107 -2.77 -23.40 24.52
CA ILE A 107 -1.49 -23.42 25.20
C ILE A 107 -1.46 -24.51 26.29
N GLY A 108 -0.40 -25.31 26.29
CA GLY A 108 -0.18 -26.39 27.27
C GLY A 108 -0.91 -27.69 26.97
N THR A 109 -1.72 -27.76 25.90
CA THR A 109 -2.31 -29.02 25.42
C THR A 109 -1.28 -29.91 24.75
N LYS A 110 -1.54 -31.21 24.68
CA LYS A 110 -0.71 -32.21 24.01
C LYS A 110 -1.56 -33.13 23.13
N SER A 111 -0.93 -33.91 22.29
CA SER A 111 -1.62 -34.91 21.47
C SER A 111 -2.48 -35.86 22.30
N GLY A 112 -3.74 -36.09 21.89
CA GLY A 112 -4.72 -36.93 22.58
C GLY A 112 -5.50 -36.23 23.68
N ASP A 113 -5.22 -34.96 24.01
CA ASP A 113 -6.01 -34.20 24.98
C ASP A 113 -7.37 -33.83 24.42
N ILE A 114 -8.39 -33.88 25.29
CA ILE A 114 -9.72 -33.29 25.03
C ILE A 114 -9.87 -32.13 26.00
N LYS A 115 -10.14 -30.91 25.46
CA LYS A 115 -10.23 -29.70 26.25
C LYS A 115 -11.41 -28.84 25.84
N LYS A 116 -12.16 -28.37 26.84
CA LYS A 116 -13.17 -27.32 26.65
C LYS A 116 -12.51 -25.95 26.79
N ILE A 117 -12.77 -25.09 25.83
CA ILE A 117 -12.24 -23.72 25.79
C ILE A 117 -13.41 -22.76 25.69
N ASP A 118 -13.50 -21.87 26.68
CA ASP A 118 -14.48 -20.76 26.66
C ASP A 118 -13.94 -19.65 25.78
N VAL A 119 -14.76 -19.20 24.82
CA VAL A 119 -14.36 -18.20 23.81
C VAL A 119 -15.43 -17.12 23.75
N LYS A 120 -15.01 -15.87 23.88
CA LYS A 120 -15.90 -14.72 23.68
C LYS A 120 -15.72 -14.14 22.29
N PHE A 121 -16.81 -14.09 21.52
CA PHE A 121 -16.82 -13.39 20.25
C PHE A 121 -16.73 -11.87 20.46
N PRO A 122 -15.92 -11.13 19.69
CA PRO A 122 -15.83 -9.67 19.79
C PRO A 122 -17.14 -9.01 19.32
N ASP A 123 -17.43 -7.81 19.84
CA ASP A 123 -18.65 -7.06 19.52
C ASP A 123 -18.72 -6.62 18.05
N ASN A 124 -17.57 -6.57 17.36
CA ASN A 124 -17.44 -6.25 15.94
C ASN A 124 -17.26 -7.48 15.04
N TYR A 125 -17.66 -8.66 15.51
CA TYR A 125 -17.55 -9.88 14.70
C TYR A 125 -18.42 -9.80 13.45
N GLN A 126 -17.98 -10.45 12.34
CA GLN A 126 -18.64 -10.32 11.03
C GLN A 126 -20.07 -10.89 11.00
N ALA A 127 -20.32 -12.00 11.72
CA ALA A 127 -21.64 -12.60 11.83
C ALA A 127 -22.43 -11.92 12.95
N GLU A 128 -23.53 -11.26 12.60
CA GLU A 128 -24.38 -10.50 13.54
C GLU A 128 -24.85 -11.35 14.73
N ASP A 129 -25.24 -12.60 14.46
CA ASP A 129 -25.78 -13.53 15.47
C ASP A 129 -24.73 -14.02 16.49
N LEU A 130 -23.43 -13.81 16.19
CA LEU A 130 -22.35 -14.24 17.05
C LEU A 130 -21.68 -13.07 17.81
N LYS A 131 -22.03 -11.82 17.53
CA LYS A 131 -21.45 -10.64 18.20
C LYS A 131 -21.62 -10.68 19.71
N GLY A 132 -20.52 -10.60 20.44
CA GLY A 132 -20.49 -10.59 21.91
C GLY A 132 -20.92 -11.89 22.57
N ALA A 133 -21.26 -12.94 21.80
CA ALA A 133 -21.71 -14.22 22.34
C ALA A 133 -20.55 -14.97 23.02
N ASN A 134 -20.90 -15.78 24.05
CA ASN A 134 -19.97 -16.71 24.69
C ASN A 134 -20.22 -18.11 24.13
N ALA A 135 -19.18 -18.71 23.58
CA ALA A 135 -19.20 -20.07 23.06
C ALA A 135 -18.27 -20.97 23.86
N VAL A 136 -18.59 -22.25 23.91
CA VAL A 136 -17.73 -23.30 24.47
C VAL A 136 -17.30 -24.19 23.31
N PHE A 137 -16.00 -24.32 23.10
CA PHE A 137 -15.41 -25.19 22.10
C PHE A 137 -14.89 -26.47 22.76
N ASP A 138 -15.44 -27.59 22.36
CA ASP A 138 -14.88 -28.91 22.67
C ASP A 138 -13.80 -29.23 21.64
N CYS A 139 -12.55 -29.26 22.08
CA CYS A 139 -11.37 -29.43 21.24
C CYS A 139 -10.71 -30.79 21.52
N GLU A 140 -10.58 -31.63 20.50
CA GLU A 140 -9.82 -32.88 20.51
C GLU A 140 -8.48 -32.65 19.80
N ILE A 141 -7.38 -32.75 20.52
CA ILE A 141 -6.03 -32.47 20.00
C ILE A 141 -5.45 -33.70 19.31
N ILE A 142 -5.29 -33.62 18.00
CA ILE A 142 -4.74 -34.72 17.21
C ILE A 142 -3.21 -34.71 17.31
N ASN A 143 -2.58 -33.55 17.08
CA ASN A 143 -1.12 -33.44 17.06
C ASN A 143 -0.68 -32.02 17.39
N VAL A 144 0.53 -31.89 17.93
CA VAL A 144 1.21 -30.61 18.17
C VAL A 144 2.52 -30.61 17.38
N SER A 145 2.77 -29.56 16.64
CA SER A 145 3.98 -29.40 15.82
C SER A 145 4.67 -28.08 16.16
N SER A 146 5.98 -28.14 16.41
CA SER A 146 6.77 -26.94 16.70
C SER A 146 7.28 -26.26 15.43
N PRO A 147 7.39 -24.92 15.42
CA PRO A 147 7.97 -24.21 14.29
C PRO A 147 9.46 -24.54 14.17
N GLN A 148 9.89 -24.77 12.96
CA GLN A 148 11.30 -24.92 12.61
C GLN A 148 11.68 -23.87 11.58
N ASP A 149 12.90 -23.37 11.68
CA ASP A 149 13.46 -22.53 10.62
C ASP A 149 13.54 -23.37 9.34
N SER A 150 12.88 -22.89 8.29
CA SER A 150 12.94 -23.54 6.99
C SER A 150 14.37 -23.47 6.46
N LYS A 151 15.00 -24.63 6.26
CA LYS A 151 16.28 -24.67 5.55
C LYS A 151 16.04 -24.30 4.10
N VAL A 152 16.89 -23.41 3.59
CA VAL A 152 16.83 -22.99 2.17
C VAL A 152 17.43 -24.10 1.31
N ASP A 153 16.60 -25.07 0.93
CA ASP A 153 16.95 -26.22 0.12
C ASP A 153 15.87 -26.50 -0.95
N ASP A 154 16.06 -27.58 -1.72
CA ASP A 154 15.11 -27.97 -2.78
C ASP A 154 13.73 -28.37 -2.20
N ALA A 155 13.69 -28.93 -0.98
CA ALA A 155 12.43 -29.28 -0.33
C ALA A 155 11.63 -28.01 -0.01
N PHE A 156 12.28 -27.02 0.59
CA PHE A 156 11.67 -25.70 0.82
C PHE A 156 11.22 -25.03 -0.48
N ALA A 157 12.05 -25.05 -1.53
CA ALA A 157 11.68 -24.45 -2.80
C ALA A 157 10.39 -25.05 -3.38
N LYS A 158 10.16 -26.36 -3.23
CA LYS A 158 8.93 -27.04 -3.64
C LYS A 158 7.71 -26.61 -2.82
N THR A 159 7.85 -26.34 -1.54
CA THR A 159 6.73 -25.86 -0.70
C THR A 159 6.24 -24.47 -1.10
N VAL A 160 7.12 -23.67 -1.72
CA VAL A 160 6.77 -22.32 -2.24
C VAL A 160 6.45 -22.31 -3.73
N GLY A 161 6.27 -23.48 -4.35
CA GLY A 161 5.82 -23.60 -5.74
C GLY A 161 6.94 -23.46 -6.79
N ALA A 162 8.18 -23.75 -6.40
CA ALA A 162 9.31 -23.87 -7.32
C ALA A 162 9.71 -25.34 -7.54
N GLU A 163 10.39 -25.63 -8.65
CA GLU A 163 10.86 -26.99 -8.96
C GLU A 163 12.05 -27.40 -8.06
N GLY A 164 12.85 -26.44 -7.60
CA GLY A 164 14.00 -26.58 -6.72
C GLY A 164 14.62 -25.23 -6.40
N LEU A 165 15.69 -25.22 -5.60
CA LEU A 165 16.33 -23.99 -5.10
C LEU A 165 16.84 -23.09 -6.24
N LYS A 166 17.35 -23.67 -7.32
CA LYS A 166 17.83 -22.90 -8.49
C LYS A 166 16.67 -22.17 -9.18
N ASP A 167 15.52 -22.83 -9.35
CA ASP A 167 14.31 -22.26 -9.94
C ASP A 167 13.72 -21.18 -9.02
N LEU A 168 13.69 -21.43 -7.71
CA LEU A 168 13.25 -20.44 -6.72
C LEU A 168 14.10 -19.17 -6.80
N LYS A 169 15.43 -19.30 -6.79
CA LYS A 169 16.33 -18.15 -6.89
C LYS A 169 16.12 -17.38 -8.17
N LYS A 170 15.93 -18.07 -9.29
CA LYS A 170 15.64 -17.41 -10.57
C LYS A 170 14.30 -16.66 -10.56
N LYS A 171 13.23 -17.27 -10.05
CA LYS A 171 11.93 -16.61 -9.91
C LYS A 171 11.99 -15.38 -9.01
N VAL A 172 12.74 -15.47 -7.92
CA VAL A 172 12.97 -14.34 -7.00
C VAL A 172 13.79 -13.24 -7.67
N GLU A 173 14.85 -13.59 -8.41
CA GLU A 173 15.65 -12.65 -9.19
C GLU A 173 14.81 -11.92 -10.23
N ASP A 174 14.04 -12.65 -11.04
CA ASP A 174 13.15 -12.11 -12.06
C ASP A 174 12.10 -11.16 -11.44
N GLN A 175 11.52 -11.55 -10.30
CA GLN A 175 10.55 -10.72 -9.59
C GLN A 175 11.21 -9.45 -9.02
N MET A 176 12.38 -9.57 -8.39
CA MET A 176 13.13 -8.42 -7.86
C MET A 176 13.55 -7.47 -8.99
N GLN A 177 14.03 -8.01 -10.14
CA GLN A 177 14.40 -7.19 -11.28
C GLN A 177 13.20 -6.39 -11.79
N LYS A 178 12.04 -7.03 -11.91
CA LYS A 178 10.79 -6.34 -12.29
C LYS A 178 10.40 -5.24 -11.31
N GLU A 179 10.50 -5.50 -9.99
CA GLU A 179 10.23 -4.50 -8.96
C GLU A 179 11.15 -3.28 -9.12
N TYR A 180 12.46 -3.50 -9.36
CA TYR A 180 13.40 -2.39 -9.58
C TYR A 180 13.20 -1.70 -10.92
N ASP A 181 12.85 -2.42 -11.98
CA ASP A 181 12.56 -1.82 -13.29
C ASP A 181 11.33 -0.89 -13.19
N ASP A 182 10.30 -1.28 -12.44
CA ASP A 182 9.13 -0.43 -12.18
C ASP A 182 9.50 0.81 -11.34
N LEU A 183 10.33 0.65 -10.30
CA LEU A 183 10.80 1.77 -9.47
C LEU A 183 11.68 2.75 -10.28
N THR A 184 12.58 2.24 -11.12
CA THR A 184 13.44 3.08 -11.96
C THR A 184 12.63 3.80 -13.03
N LYS A 185 11.61 3.16 -13.59
CA LYS A 185 10.67 3.78 -14.53
C LYS A 185 9.88 4.90 -13.86
N ASN A 186 9.40 4.70 -12.64
CA ASN A 186 8.71 5.73 -11.87
C ASN A 186 9.62 6.92 -11.56
N LEU A 187 10.89 6.67 -11.24
CA LEU A 187 11.88 7.72 -11.05
C LEU A 187 12.14 8.49 -12.35
N ALA A 188 12.25 7.81 -13.50
CA ALA A 188 12.40 8.45 -14.79
C ALA A 188 11.17 9.30 -15.15
N LYS A 189 9.94 8.84 -14.84
CA LYS A 189 8.72 9.66 -14.97
C LYS A 189 8.79 10.93 -14.12
N LYS A 190 9.27 10.84 -12.89
CA LYS A 190 9.45 12.00 -12.00
C LYS A 190 10.47 12.99 -12.56
N ASN A 191 11.62 12.51 -13.03
CA ASN A 191 12.62 13.37 -13.69
C ASN A 191 12.06 14.04 -14.96
N LEU A 192 11.21 13.32 -15.71
CA LEU A 192 10.50 13.88 -16.86
C LEU A 192 9.55 15.00 -16.43
N PHE A 193 8.80 14.84 -15.35
CA PHE A 193 7.90 15.88 -14.84
C PHE A 193 8.64 17.18 -14.54
N GLU A 194 9.82 17.11 -13.92
CA GLU A 194 10.64 18.29 -13.64
C GLU A 194 11.05 19.03 -14.94
N ILE A 195 11.35 18.29 -16.00
CA ILE A 195 11.67 18.85 -17.31
C ILE A 195 10.44 19.49 -17.94
N LEU A 196 9.29 18.82 -17.90
CA LEU A 196 8.05 19.33 -18.45
C LEU A 196 7.60 20.61 -17.73
N GLU A 197 7.69 20.64 -16.40
CA GLU A 197 7.39 21.82 -15.57
C GLU A 197 8.34 22.99 -15.93
N ALA A 198 9.63 22.75 -16.02
CA ALA A 198 10.62 23.80 -16.25
C ALA A 198 10.54 24.40 -17.66
N LYS A 199 10.10 23.62 -18.65
CA LYS A 199 10.14 24.03 -20.07
C LYS A 199 8.82 24.46 -20.67
N HIS A 200 7.69 24.26 -19.97
CA HIS A 200 6.40 24.73 -20.42
C HIS A 200 5.88 25.81 -19.48
N THR A 201 6.07 27.07 -19.87
CA THR A 201 5.54 28.21 -19.12
C THR A 201 4.46 28.90 -19.96
N PHE A 202 3.26 29.02 -19.43
CA PHE A 202 2.12 29.70 -20.04
C PHE A 202 1.21 30.26 -18.95
N GLU A 203 0.40 31.25 -19.31
CA GLU A 203 -0.60 31.79 -18.40
C GLU A 203 -1.71 30.76 -18.21
N MET A 204 -2.04 30.50 -16.96
CA MET A 204 -3.05 29.51 -16.60
C MET A 204 -4.33 30.19 -16.12
N PRO A 205 -5.50 29.66 -16.49
CA PRO A 205 -6.79 30.17 -16.02
C PRO A 205 -6.86 30.15 -14.48
N GLU A 206 -7.21 31.28 -13.88
CA GLU A 206 -7.28 31.41 -12.42
C GLU A 206 -8.33 30.47 -11.81
N GLY A 207 -9.45 30.28 -12.49
CA GLY A 207 -10.52 29.38 -12.04
C GLY A 207 -10.09 27.93 -11.94
N LEU A 208 -9.20 27.46 -12.84
CA LEU A 208 -8.62 26.11 -12.72
C LEU A 208 -7.69 26.01 -11.53
N ILE A 209 -6.84 27.02 -11.31
CA ILE A 209 -5.93 27.05 -10.16
C ILE A 209 -6.71 27.03 -8.84
N GLU A 210 -7.78 27.81 -8.76
CA GLU A 210 -8.62 27.87 -7.55
C GLU A 210 -9.34 26.55 -7.29
N THR A 211 -9.85 25.91 -8.33
CA THR A 211 -10.52 24.61 -8.23
C THR A 211 -9.55 23.53 -7.71
N GLU A 212 -8.36 23.42 -8.28
CA GLU A 212 -7.35 22.44 -7.84
C GLU A 212 -6.82 22.77 -6.46
N PHE A 213 -6.60 24.05 -6.14
CA PHE A 213 -6.19 24.48 -4.79
C PHE A 213 -7.22 24.06 -3.73
N ASN A 214 -8.52 24.25 -3.99
CA ASN A 214 -9.58 23.83 -3.09
C ASN A 214 -9.63 22.30 -2.94
N SER A 215 -9.46 21.57 -4.03
CA SER A 215 -9.37 20.11 -4.01
C SER A 215 -8.20 19.60 -3.14
N LEU A 216 -7.01 20.19 -3.29
CA LEU A 216 -5.84 19.86 -2.46
C LEU A 216 -6.06 20.16 -0.98
N LYS A 217 -6.72 21.29 -0.68
CA LYS A 217 -7.06 21.69 0.68
C LYS A 217 -8.04 20.71 1.32
N GLU A 218 -9.10 20.35 0.62
CA GLU A 218 -10.09 19.36 1.08
C GLU A 218 -9.46 17.99 1.31
N GLY A 219 -8.66 17.48 0.36
CA GLY A 219 -7.95 16.21 0.51
C GLY A 219 -7.03 16.17 1.72
N HIS A 220 -6.35 17.28 2.01
CA HIS A 220 -5.49 17.40 3.21
C HIS A 220 -6.29 17.35 4.51
N LEU A 221 -7.46 17.98 4.55
CA LEU A 221 -8.32 17.98 5.73
C LEU A 221 -8.92 16.59 5.97
N HIS A 222 -9.35 15.90 4.91
CA HIS A 222 -9.85 14.52 5.00
C HIS A 222 -8.78 13.51 5.45
N SER A 223 -7.53 13.69 5.02
CA SER A 223 -6.43 12.79 5.44
C SER A 223 -6.06 12.90 6.91
N LYS A 224 -6.31 14.05 7.53
CA LYS A 224 -6.03 14.29 8.97
C LYS A 224 -7.16 13.84 9.88
N ASN A 225 -8.39 13.84 9.37
CA ASN A 225 -9.59 13.43 10.12
C ASN A 225 -10.43 12.52 9.23
N PRO A 226 -10.26 11.19 9.25
CA PRO A 226 -11.14 10.27 8.56
C PRO A 226 -12.50 10.29 9.26
N VAL A 227 -13.50 10.94 8.68
CA VAL A 227 -14.76 11.19 9.34
C VAL A 227 -15.96 10.96 8.43
N SER A 228 -17.06 10.57 9.09
CA SER A 228 -18.41 10.40 8.56
C SER A 228 -18.99 11.64 7.87
N ASP A 229 -19.98 11.43 7.01
CA ASP A 229 -20.63 12.43 6.14
C ASP A 229 -21.19 13.70 6.82
N ASP A 230 -21.32 13.72 8.15
CA ASP A 230 -21.84 14.87 8.91
C ASP A 230 -20.86 16.06 9.03
N HIS A 231 -19.57 15.88 8.67
CA HIS A 231 -18.51 16.89 8.89
C HIS A 231 -18.23 17.79 7.68
N LYS A 232 -18.99 17.69 6.60
CA LYS A 232 -18.84 18.61 5.45
C LYS A 232 -19.01 20.10 5.81
N LYS A 233 -19.70 20.39 6.92
CA LYS A 233 -19.87 21.77 7.43
C LYS A 233 -18.70 22.28 8.25
N GLU A 234 -17.98 21.40 8.98
CA GLU A 234 -16.83 21.80 9.81
C GLU A 234 -15.55 22.02 9.01
N ILE A 235 -15.45 21.44 7.80
CA ILE A 235 -14.27 21.60 6.92
C ILE A 235 -14.08 23.06 6.46
N LYS A 236 -15.16 23.85 6.36
CA LYS A 236 -15.10 25.25 5.94
C LYS A 236 -14.38 26.19 6.95
N ASP A 237 -14.32 25.81 8.21
CA ASP A 237 -13.77 26.67 9.26
C ASP A 237 -12.35 26.30 9.72
N HIS A 238 -11.79 25.20 9.21
CA HIS A 238 -10.40 24.82 9.52
C HIS A 238 -9.41 25.65 8.69
N LYS A 239 -8.79 26.62 9.35
CA LYS A 239 -7.71 27.44 8.77
C LYS A 239 -6.43 26.60 8.63
N VAL A 240 -6.03 26.39 7.41
CA VAL A 240 -4.71 25.85 7.09
C VAL A 240 -3.68 26.97 7.32
N SER A 241 -2.44 26.63 7.72
CA SER A 241 -1.42 27.67 7.92
C SER A 241 -1.10 28.38 6.58
N ALA A 242 -0.77 29.67 6.64
CA ALA A 242 -0.41 30.45 5.45
C ALA A 242 0.74 29.82 4.63
N ALA A 243 1.69 29.16 5.31
CA ALA A 243 2.76 28.41 4.62
C ALA A 243 2.23 27.19 3.85
N THR A 244 1.26 26.49 4.41
CA THR A 244 0.61 25.33 3.77
C THR A 244 -0.28 25.78 2.60
N GLU A 245 -1.00 26.89 2.74
CA GLU A 245 -1.79 27.47 1.65
C GLU A 245 -0.92 27.89 0.45
N LYS A 246 0.22 28.55 0.75
CA LYS A 246 1.19 28.90 -0.30
C LYS A 246 1.72 27.67 -1.03
N LYS A 247 2.01 26.57 -0.29
CA LYS A 247 2.45 25.31 -0.87
C LYS A 247 1.35 24.72 -1.75
N PHE A 248 0.10 24.64 -1.27
CA PHE A 248 -1.02 24.12 -2.08
C PHE A 248 -1.26 24.91 -3.35
N LYS A 249 -1.12 26.25 -3.29
CA LYS A 249 -1.26 27.07 -4.50
C LYS A 249 -0.15 26.75 -5.51
N GLN A 250 1.08 26.58 -5.06
CA GLN A 250 2.20 26.17 -5.93
C GLN A 250 1.99 24.75 -6.50
N ASP A 251 1.55 23.81 -5.67
CA ASP A 251 1.29 22.43 -6.10
C ASP A 251 0.10 22.38 -7.09
N ALA A 252 -0.95 23.20 -6.88
CA ALA A 252 -2.08 23.33 -7.82
C ALA A 252 -1.61 23.85 -9.19
N ILE A 253 -0.81 24.91 -9.20
CA ILE A 253 -0.23 25.47 -10.43
C ILE A 253 0.54 24.39 -11.21
N LYS A 254 1.42 23.65 -10.52
CA LYS A 254 2.24 22.58 -11.14
C LYS A 254 1.37 21.46 -11.71
N ARG A 255 0.35 21.02 -10.95
CA ARG A 255 -0.55 19.95 -11.39
C ARG A 255 -1.34 20.33 -12.62
N ILE A 256 -1.90 21.55 -12.64
CA ILE A 256 -2.66 22.03 -13.80
C ILE A 256 -1.74 22.19 -15.00
N GLN A 257 -0.57 22.83 -14.82
CA GLN A 257 0.40 23.00 -15.90
C GLN A 257 0.76 21.64 -16.52
N LEU A 258 1.07 20.67 -15.69
CA LEU A 258 1.43 19.32 -16.13
C LEU A 258 0.23 18.63 -16.81
N GLY A 259 -0.96 18.69 -16.20
CA GLY A 259 -2.18 18.11 -16.75
C GLY A 259 -2.49 18.62 -18.14
N LEU A 260 -2.39 19.94 -18.33
CA LEU A 260 -2.62 20.57 -19.64
C LEU A 260 -1.58 20.16 -20.69
N VAL A 261 -0.29 20.09 -20.31
CA VAL A 261 0.77 19.60 -21.20
C VAL A 261 0.52 18.13 -21.59
N LEU A 262 0.19 17.28 -20.64
CA LEU A 262 -0.10 15.86 -20.90
C LEU A 262 -1.35 15.72 -21.78
N GLN A 263 -2.40 16.50 -21.53
CA GLN A 263 -3.61 16.51 -22.35
C GLN A 263 -3.31 16.88 -23.81
N GLU A 264 -2.48 17.90 -24.03
CA GLU A 264 -2.11 18.33 -25.39
C GLU A 264 -1.26 17.26 -26.10
N VAL A 265 -0.31 16.60 -25.38
CA VAL A 265 0.43 15.47 -25.94
C VAL A 265 -0.52 14.33 -26.32
N GLY A 266 -1.46 14.00 -25.46
CA GLY A 266 -2.46 12.96 -25.71
C GLY A 266 -3.33 13.28 -26.93
N ARG A 267 -3.79 14.52 -27.03
CA ARG A 267 -4.59 15.01 -28.15
C ARG A 267 -3.86 14.93 -29.49
N LEU A 268 -2.64 15.45 -29.54
CA LEU A 268 -1.84 15.48 -30.78
C LEU A 268 -1.41 14.10 -31.26
N ASN A 269 -1.27 13.13 -30.34
CA ASN A 269 -0.83 11.78 -30.67
C ASN A 269 -1.95 10.75 -30.61
N ASN A 270 -3.21 11.17 -30.47
CA ASN A 270 -4.40 10.30 -30.42
C ASN A 270 -4.27 9.18 -29.36
N ILE A 271 -3.68 9.50 -28.20
CA ILE A 271 -3.50 8.54 -27.12
C ILE A 271 -4.85 8.35 -26.41
N GLN A 272 -5.30 7.12 -26.30
CA GLN A 272 -6.55 6.75 -25.63
C GLN A 272 -6.35 5.51 -24.78
N VAL A 273 -7.12 5.39 -23.71
CA VAL A 273 -7.21 4.17 -22.90
C VAL A 273 -8.25 3.26 -23.55
N SER A 274 -7.85 2.07 -23.97
CA SER A 274 -8.78 1.12 -24.53
C SER A 274 -9.70 0.49 -23.46
N PRO A 275 -10.87 -0.02 -23.84
CA PRO A 275 -11.75 -0.73 -22.91
C PRO A 275 -11.06 -1.93 -22.23
N ASP A 276 -10.17 -2.62 -22.92
CA ASP A 276 -9.44 -3.76 -22.39
C ASP A 276 -8.42 -3.34 -21.32
N GLU A 277 -7.69 -2.23 -21.56
CA GLU A 277 -6.77 -1.66 -20.57
C GLU A 277 -7.51 -1.22 -19.30
N LEU A 278 -8.67 -0.58 -19.47
CA LEU A 278 -9.50 -0.13 -18.37
C LEU A 278 -10.08 -1.31 -17.57
N ASN A 279 -10.58 -2.33 -18.26
CA ASN A 279 -11.07 -3.54 -17.62
C ASN A 279 -9.95 -4.27 -16.84
N LYS A 280 -8.77 -4.41 -17.45
CA LYS A 280 -7.61 -5.00 -16.77
C LYS A 280 -7.25 -4.26 -15.49
N ALA A 281 -7.18 -2.93 -15.55
CA ALA A 281 -6.89 -2.11 -14.37
C ALA A 281 -7.98 -2.23 -13.30
N LEU A 282 -9.25 -2.32 -13.71
CA LEU A 282 -10.36 -2.55 -12.79
C LEU A 282 -10.24 -3.90 -12.08
N TYR A 283 -9.90 -4.96 -12.81
CA TYR A 283 -9.66 -6.27 -12.18
C TYR A 283 -8.46 -6.25 -11.23
N GLU A 284 -7.33 -5.66 -11.64
CA GLU A 284 -6.15 -5.51 -10.78
C GLU A 284 -6.46 -4.70 -9.52
N TYR A 285 -7.25 -3.64 -9.63
CA TYR A 285 -7.71 -2.86 -8.49
C TYR A 285 -8.63 -3.68 -7.57
N ALA A 286 -9.58 -4.43 -8.13
CA ALA A 286 -10.52 -5.26 -7.35
C ALA A 286 -9.80 -6.36 -6.56
N MET A 287 -8.72 -6.93 -7.08
CA MET A 287 -7.91 -7.95 -6.38
C MET A 287 -7.31 -7.47 -5.05
N ASN A 288 -7.23 -6.16 -4.81
CA ASN A 288 -6.83 -5.61 -3.51
C ASN A 288 -7.91 -5.78 -2.43
N PHE A 289 -9.15 -6.12 -2.80
CA PHE A 289 -10.30 -6.26 -1.91
C PHE A 289 -10.74 -7.72 -1.81
N ARG A 290 -9.90 -8.55 -1.18
CA ARG A 290 -10.12 -10.00 -1.06
C ARG A 290 -11.51 -10.34 -0.52
N GLY A 291 -12.23 -11.18 -1.26
CA GLY A 291 -13.59 -11.62 -0.93
C GLY A 291 -14.70 -10.60 -1.28
N GLN A 292 -14.35 -9.44 -1.83
CA GLN A 292 -15.28 -8.41 -2.28
C GLN A 292 -15.04 -7.97 -3.73
N GLU A 293 -14.20 -8.69 -4.46
CA GLU A 293 -13.74 -8.35 -5.82
C GLU A 293 -14.92 -8.07 -6.75
N GLN A 294 -15.94 -8.94 -6.70
CA GLN A 294 -17.14 -8.82 -7.54
C GLN A 294 -17.93 -7.55 -7.23
N LYS A 295 -18.07 -7.20 -5.94
CA LYS A 295 -18.79 -5.98 -5.52
C LYS A 295 -18.07 -4.72 -5.99
N VAL A 296 -16.73 -4.72 -5.94
CA VAL A 296 -15.92 -3.61 -6.44
C VAL A 296 -16.11 -3.45 -7.94
N ILE A 297 -16.02 -4.54 -8.71
CA ILE A 297 -16.23 -4.52 -10.16
C ILE A 297 -17.64 -4.00 -10.52
N GLU A 298 -18.68 -4.47 -9.82
CA GLU A 298 -20.06 -4.03 -10.04
C GLU A 298 -20.25 -2.55 -9.70
N TYR A 299 -19.63 -2.07 -8.61
CA TYR A 299 -19.66 -0.66 -8.24
C TYR A 299 -19.12 0.23 -9.36
N TYR A 300 -17.92 -0.08 -9.87
CA TYR A 300 -17.30 0.70 -10.94
C TYR A 300 -18.05 0.61 -12.27
N LYS A 301 -18.62 -0.54 -12.61
CA LYS A 301 -19.46 -0.71 -13.82
C LYS A 301 -20.75 0.12 -13.76
N ASN A 302 -21.32 0.30 -12.57
CA ASN A 302 -22.56 1.04 -12.38
C ASN A 302 -22.34 2.53 -12.10
N ASN A 303 -21.09 2.98 -11.91
CA ASN A 303 -20.75 4.38 -11.60
C ASN A 303 -19.73 4.93 -12.60
N PRO A 304 -20.21 5.60 -13.69
CA PRO A 304 -19.32 6.14 -14.74
C PRO A 304 -18.28 7.14 -14.22
N ASP A 305 -18.64 7.94 -13.20
CA ASP A 305 -17.71 8.91 -12.59
C ASP A 305 -16.54 8.20 -11.87
N ALA A 306 -16.82 7.12 -11.14
CA ALA A 306 -15.79 6.31 -10.52
C ALA A 306 -14.89 5.65 -11.58
N LEU A 307 -15.49 5.14 -12.66
CA LEU A 307 -14.74 4.56 -13.77
C LEU A 307 -13.82 5.59 -14.45
N THR A 308 -14.29 6.82 -14.61
CA THR A 308 -13.48 7.93 -15.13
C THR A 308 -12.30 8.25 -14.21
N GLN A 309 -12.50 8.22 -12.89
CA GLN A 309 -11.41 8.40 -11.93
C GLN A 309 -10.35 7.28 -12.02
N LEU A 310 -10.75 6.05 -12.34
CA LEU A 310 -9.81 4.96 -12.59
C LEU A 310 -9.09 5.12 -13.94
N GLN A 311 -9.77 5.68 -14.94
CA GLN A 311 -9.21 5.89 -16.28
C GLN A 311 -8.15 6.99 -16.32
N ALA A 312 -8.30 8.06 -15.53
CA ALA A 312 -7.40 9.21 -15.57
C ALA A 312 -5.92 8.86 -15.30
N PRO A 313 -5.57 8.12 -14.23
CA PRO A 313 -4.19 7.70 -14.01
C PRO A 313 -3.62 6.78 -15.11
N LEU A 314 -4.46 5.95 -15.73
CA LEU A 314 -4.05 5.10 -16.86
C LEU A 314 -3.70 5.95 -18.08
N TYR A 315 -4.52 6.94 -18.38
CA TYR A 315 -4.30 7.88 -19.47
C TYR A 315 -3.00 8.66 -19.28
N GLU A 316 -2.79 9.24 -18.09
CA GLU A 316 -1.56 9.94 -17.73
C GLU A 316 -0.33 9.05 -17.86
N ASN A 317 -0.38 7.83 -17.31
CA ASN A 317 0.70 6.89 -17.41
C ASN A 317 1.04 6.53 -18.86
N LYS A 318 0.03 6.36 -19.71
CA LYS A 318 0.19 6.04 -21.12
C LYS A 318 0.87 7.17 -21.89
N ILE A 319 0.51 8.43 -21.59
CA ILE A 319 1.15 9.61 -22.16
C ILE A 319 2.61 9.72 -21.70
N LEU A 320 2.88 9.51 -20.40
CA LEU A 320 4.24 9.55 -19.88
C LEU A 320 5.12 8.46 -20.50
N ASP A 321 4.58 7.26 -20.66
CA ASP A 321 5.29 6.17 -21.34
C ASP A 321 5.58 6.51 -22.79
N PHE A 322 4.63 7.16 -23.48
CA PHE A 322 4.85 7.67 -24.82
C PHE A 322 5.95 8.73 -24.87
N ILE A 323 5.94 9.72 -23.99
CA ILE A 323 7.02 10.75 -23.93
C ILE A 323 8.37 10.11 -23.61
N LEU A 324 8.42 9.18 -22.64
CA LEU A 324 9.65 8.45 -22.30
C LEU A 324 10.21 7.65 -23.48
N SER A 325 9.35 7.18 -24.40
CA SER A 325 9.79 6.51 -25.63
C SER A 325 10.41 7.47 -26.66
N LYS A 326 10.16 8.78 -26.54
CA LYS A 326 10.65 9.82 -27.46
C LYS A 326 11.90 10.52 -26.96
N VAL A 327 12.06 10.64 -25.64
CA VAL A 327 13.22 11.30 -25.03
C VAL A 327 14.47 10.42 -25.05
N LYS A 328 15.63 11.05 -24.88
CA LYS A 328 16.91 10.33 -24.73
C LYS A 328 17.10 9.93 -23.27
N LEU A 329 16.93 8.63 -22.97
CA LEU A 329 17.21 8.11 -21.64
C LEU A 329 18.72 8.00 -21.42
N LYS A 330 19.23 8.75 -20.44
CA LYS A 330 20.60 8.61 -19.93
C LYS A 330 20.63 7.54 -18.84
N THR A 331 20.65 6.28 -19.25
CA THR A 331 20.62 5.15 -18.33
C THR A 331 22.00 4.92 -17.72
N LYS A 332 22.05 4.89 -16.38
CA LYS A 332 23.25 4.57 -15.59
C LYS A 332 23.02 3.24 -14.87
N ASP A 333 24.00 2.34 -15.00
CA ASP A 333 24.01 1.12 -14.19
C ASP A 333 24.32 1.48 -12.73
N ILE A 334 23.57 0.93 -11.79
CA ILE A 334 23.68 1.22 -10.36
C ILE A 334 23.40 -0.03 -9.53
N ASP A 335 24.04 -0.13 -8.37
CA ASP A 335 23.75 -1.16 -7.38
C ASP A 335 22.49 -0.82 -6.56
N VAL A 336 21.96 -1.82 -5.86
CA VAL A 336 20.71 -1.70 -5.06
C VAL A 336 20.83 -0.63 -3.97
N ASP A 337 21.93 -0.62 -3.20
CA ASP A 337 22.09 0.31 -2.08
C ASP A 337 22.16 1.78 -2.55
N SER A 338 22.86 2.01 -3.65
CA SER A 338 22.99 3.33 -4.25
C SER A 338 21.66 3.80 -4.85
N PHE A 339 20.90 2.90 -5.47
CA PHE A 339 19.55 3.20 -5.98
C PHE A 339 18.58 3.58 -4.85
N ILE A 340 18.55 2.80 -3.77
CA ILE A 340 17.70 3.09 -2.61
C ILE A 340 17.99 4.47 -2.01
N LYS A 341 19.29 4.87 -1.94
CA LYS A 341 19.66 6.21 -1.46
C LYS A 341 19.11 7.32 -2.36
N ILE A 342 19.19 7.14 -3.68
CA ILE A 342 18.66 8.11 -4.65
C ILE A 342 17.13 8.17 -4.50
N TYR A 343 16.47 7.03 -4.53
CA TYR A 343 15.01 6.93 -4.47
C TYR A 343 14.45 7.59 -3.19
N ASN A 344 15.03 7.29 -2.02
CA ASN A 344 14.60 7.86 -0.75
C ASN A 344 14.90 9.37 -0.64
N ASN A 345 15.97 9.87 -1.26
CA ASN A 345 16.25 11.30 -1.28
C ASN A 345 15.24 12.06 -2.15
N VAL A 346 14.81 11.48 -3.23
CA VAL A 346 13.81 12.05 -4.14
C VAL A 346 12.42 12.05 -3.49
N ASP A 347 12.07 11.01 -2.71
CA ASP A 347 10.81 10.97 -1.94
C ASP A 347 10.83 11.92 -0.73
N SER A 348 11.97 12.09 -0.07
CA SER A 348 12.08 12.96 1.12
C SER A 348 11.94 14.46 0.80
N THR A 349 12.01 14.87 -0.47
CA THR A 349 11.69 16.25 -0.88
C THR A 349 10.19 16.54 -0.85
N ASN A 350 9.33 15.51 -0.84
CA ASN A 350 7.87 15.61 -0.76
C ASN A 350 7.28 15.35 0.64
N VAL A 351 8.07 14.82 1.57
CA VAL A 351 7.63 14.60 2.97
C VAL A 351 8.25 15.70 3.84
N GLU A 352 7.41 16.49 4.52
CA GLU A 352 7.83 17.50 5.49
C GLU A 352 8.92 16.94 6.40
N LYS A 353 10.06 17.64 6.48
CA LYS A 353 11.11 17.37 7.46
C LYS A 353 10.48 17.40 8.86
N LYS A 354 10.23 16.23 9.45
CA LYS A 354 9.93 16.14 10.89
C LYS A 354 11.06 16.87 11.63
N PRO A 355 10.74 17.80 12.55
CA PRO A 355 11.77 18.51 13.29
C PRO A 355 12.62 17.50 14.07
N LYS A 356 13.93 17.49 13.81
CA LYS A 356 14.89 16.70 14.57
C LYS A 356 14.69 16.97 16.06
N LYS A 357 14.25 15.97 16.82
CA LYS A 357 14.28 16.01 18.28
C LYS A 357 15.70 16.36 18.72
N LYS A 358 15.88 17.54 19.31
CA LYS A 358 17.12 17.93 19.97
C LYS A 358 17.39 16.88 21.07
N GLU A 359 18.47 16.14 20.94
CA GLU A 359 19.00 15.33 22.05
C GLU A 359 19.26 16.24 23.26
N VAL A 360 18.48 16.02 24.29
CA VAL A 360 18.71 16.65 25.59
C VAL A 360 19.94 15.96 26.21
N LYS A 361 21.11 16.59 26.12
CA LYS A 361 22.30 16.18 26.85
C LYS A 361 21.99 16.16 28.35
N LYS A 362 21.90 14.97 28.92
CA LYS A 362 21.85 14.75 30.38
C LYS A 362 23.14 15.31 30.97
N LYS A 363 23.05 16.43 31.67
CA LYS A 363 24.11 16.93 32.54
C LYS A 363 24.25 15.98 33.74
N THR A 364 25.36 15.29 33.82
CA THR A 364 25.78 14.51 34.97
C THR A 364 26.09 15.47 36.12
N VAL A 365 25.28 15.46 37.15
CA VAL A 365 25.52 16.19 38.39
C VAL A 365 26.51 15.37 39.23
N ALA A 366 27.74 15.82 39.33
CA ALA A 366 28.75 15.28 40.23
C ALA A 366 28.37 15.61 41.67
N LYS A 367 28.08 14.62 42.50
CA LYS A 367 27.96 14.71 43.95
C LYS A 367 29.33 14.93 44.58
N LYS A 368 29.63 16.15 45.02
CA LYS A 368 30.71 16.40 45.97
C LYS A 368 30.33 15.86 47.34
N LYS A 369 31.08 14.87 47.82
CA LYS A 369 31.12 14.47 49.24
C LYS A 369 31.95 15.55 50.00
N SER A 370 31.32 16.24 50.91
CA SER A 370 32.02 17.01 51.93
C SER A 370 32.19 16.12 53.17
N ILE A 371 33.43 15.91 53.52
CA ILE A 371 33.86 15.34 54.81
C ILE A 371 33.89 16.52 55.79
N LYS A 372 33.21 16.39 56.92
CA LYS A 372 33.48 17.18 58.13
C LYS A 372 33.69 16.26 59.29
N LYS A 373 34.74 16.57 59.97
CA LYS A 373 35.23 16.10 61.27
C LYS A 373 34.17 15.56 62.23
#